data_699597ef7a2c0e484329c46dfd3252b8
#
_entry.id   699597ef7a2c0e484329c46dfd3252b8
#
_cell.length_a   1.000
_cell.length_b   1.000
_cell.length_c   1.000
_cell.angle_alpha   90.00
_cell.angle_beta   90.00
_cell.angle_gamma   90.00
#
_symmetry.space_group_name_H-M   'P 1'
#
loop_
_entity.id
_entity.type
_entity.pdbx_description
1 polymer ?
#
loop_
_entity_poly.entity_id
_entity_poly.type
_entity_poly.pdbx_seq_one_letter_code
_entity_poly.pdbx_strand_id
1 'polypeptide(L)'
;MSRHFSLMQTFSALLVVFLTTSCGNYAVRRGMPVVRENLAEQARQNLGYDARRSYDALYLESVRQRERGRFDAQYDLLTAALEINPQASEALFDLARLELSFGGYSDSAHVRRGDSLLQRAVALEPGNRYYKEMLGELMAERGDLVRAIDIYESLVRDYGGTEPLLTLVGLYEERTDYDGAIRALDRLQTLEGRTEAYSLEKFKIYIQKGDTEHAYAEIEALCAEFPLDLRYRVLLGDLYREYGQREMALAIYRDVLTMEPENSLAQQSLLSYYRETGEDSLYRATVDDVILNPATQHAARINTMYTYITESSQHFPEDSTHIRQLFRTALQMPQEDRGLAELRVGYSKLLSEPEDSLSTALKRVLEIEPDYGRARLELLQILGRHNDDSAAIALCREGQLYEPTQVVFYYYEGISHYRLDDKKSALDALQRGVPHITSETYPELASDLFCTMGDLLHDLNRNAEAYAAYDSSLVYNPENILCLNNYAYFLSLDARDLDKAADMARRAVQTEPQNSTYLDTYAWVLFVQRHYEQAKIYIDETLKYISPEDNNAGLYEHAGDIYYKCGERAQAVEYWKQALELTTDAKRKAVLKKKIRYKKYYAG
;
A
#
# COMPACT_ATOMS: atom_id res chain seq x y z
N MET A 1 5.61 -26.42 17.65
CA MET A 1 4.83 -25.89 18.78
C MET A 1 4.75 -24.36 18.85
N SER A 2 5.37 -23.56 17.98
CA SER A 2 5.33 -22.07 18.07
C SER A 2 4.57 -21.38 16.92
N ARG A 3 3.87 -22.10 16.05
CA ARG A 3 3.04 -21.53 14.95
C ARG A 3 1.52 -21.58 15.19
N HIS A 4 1.07 -22.32 16.20
CA HIS A 4 -0.37 -22.38 16.53
C HIS A 4 -0.88 -21.21 17.41
N PHE A 5 0.00 -20.48 18.09
CA PHE A 5 -0.39 -19.38 18.99
C PHE A 5 -0.77 -18.08 18.26
N SER A 6 -0.33 -17.88 17.01
CA SER A 6 -0.60 -16.62 16.27
C SER A 6 -1.98 -16.59 15.61
N LEU A 7 -2.59 -17.73 15.30
CA LEU A 7 -3.93 -17.78 14.69
C LEU A 7 -5.06 -17.63 15.71
N MET A 8 -4.84 -18.04 16.97
CA MET A 8 -5.86 -17.89 18.03
C MET A 8 -6.13 -16.42 18.42
N GLN A 9 -5.12 -15.56 18.39
CA GLN A 9 -5.31 -14.14 18.74
C GLN A 9 -6.03 -13.32 17.66
N THR A 10 -5.95 -13.71 16.39
CA THR A 10 -6.64 -13.00 15.30
C THR A 10 -8.11 -13.34 15.20
N PHE A 11 -8.55 -14.52 15.63
CA PHE A 11 -9.97 -14.91 15.57
C PHE A 11 -10.81 -14.37 16.73
N SER A 12 -10.25 -14.25 17.95
CA SER A 12 -10.95 -13.57 19.05
C SER A 12 -11.24 -12.09 18.77
N ALA A 13 -10.36 -11.41 18.02
CA ALA A 13 -10.58 -10.01 17.64
C ALA A 13 -11.61 -9.84 16.51
N LEU A 14 -11.83 -10.85 15.65
CA LEU A 14 -12.82 -10.77 14.57
C LEU A 14 -14.26 -11.03 15.05
N LEU A 15 -14.46 -11.82 16.11
CA LEU A 15 -15.80 -12.08 16.65
C LEU A 15 -16.43 -10.82 17.27
N VAL A 16 -15.62 -9.91 17.80
CA VAL A 16 -16.10 -8.65 18.42
C VAL A 16 -16.50 -7.58 17.39
N VAL A 17 -15.96 -7.63 16.16
CA VAL A 17 -16.17 -6.57 15.14
C VAL A 17 -17.44 -6.82 14.29
N PHE A 18 -17.96 -8.06 14.21
CA PHE A 18 -19.13 -8.35 13.37
C PHE A 18 -20.50 -8.21 14.07
N LEU A 19 -20.54 -7.93 15.38
CA LEU A 19 -21.79 -7.84 16.15
C LEU A 19 -22.43 -6.44 16.21
N THR A 20 -21.90 -5.43 15.52
CA THR A 20 -22.41 -4.05 15.63
C THR A 20 -23.40 -3.60 14.54
N THR A 21 -23.82 -4.43 13.61
CA THR A 21 -24.70 -3.98 12.48
C THR A 21 -25.96 -4.82 12.24
N SER A 22 -26.59 -5.35 13.27
CA SER A 22 -27.94 -5.90 13.10
C SER A 22 -28.91 -5.34 14.12
N CYS A 23 -29.46 -4.16 13.85
CA CYS A 23 -30.68 -3.68 14.50
C CYS A 23 -31.92 -4.38 13.91
N GLY A 24 -32.24 -5.56 14.40
CA GLY A 24 -33.50 -6.22 14.16
C GLY A 24 -34.34 -6.17 15.44
N ASN A 25 -35.51 -5.52 15.39
CA ASN A 25 -36.50 -5.49 16.47
C ASN A 25 -37.03 -6.89 16.79
N TYR A 26 -36.45 -7.56 17.77
CA TYR A 26 -37.08 -8.73 18.39
C TYR A 26 -37.64 -8.36 19.74
N ALA A 27 -38.97 -8.46 19.86
CA ALA A 27 -39.67 -8.35 21.13
C ALA A 27 -39.29 -9.52 22.05
N VAL A 28 -38.30 -9.29 22.90
CA VAL A 28 -37.94 -10.21 23.98
C VAL A 28 -39.15 -10.29 24.93
N ARG A 29 -39.79 -11.47 25.07
CA ARG A 29 -40.71 -11.74 26.20
C ARG A 29 -39.92 -11.55 27.50
N ARG A 30 -40.08 -10.39 28.12
CA ARG A 30 -39.56 -10.13 29.47
C ARG A 30 -40.25 -11.12 30.41
N GLY A 31 -39.51 -12.11 30.91
CA GLY A 31 -39.93 -12.84 32.12
C GLY A 31 -40.15 -11.81 33.23
N MET A 32 -41.18 -12.00 34.07
CA MET A 32 -41.36 -11.11 35.22
C MET A 32 -40.08 -11.15 36.07
N PRO A 33 -39.52 -9.99 36.46
CA PRO A 33 -38.34 -9.97 37.32
C PRO A 33 -38.69 -10.67 38.64
N VAL A 34 -37.86 -11.63 39.02
CA VAL A 34 -37.94 -12.22 40.37
C VAL A 34 -37.66 -11.09 41.34
N VAL A 35 -38.70 -10.72 42.12
CA VAL A 35 -38.57 -9.71 43.17
C VAL A 35 -37.68 -10.32 44.27
N ARG A 36 -36.39 -10.03 44.23
CA ARG A 36 -35.44 -10.35 45.31
C ARG A 36 -35.47 -9.16 46.29
N GLU A 37 -35.45 -9.47 47.60
CA GLU A 37 -35.36 -8.44 48.63
C GLU A 37 -34.13 -7.55 48.37
N ASN A 38 -34.36 -6.24 48.18
CA ASN A 38 -33.28 -5.25 48.07
C ASN A 38 -32.91 -4.77 49.47
N LEU A 39 -31.91 -5.42 50.05
CA LEU A 39 -31.46 -5.12 51.41
C LEU A 39 -30.85 -3.70 51.51
N ALA A 40 -30.26 -3.18 50.42
CA ALA A 40 -29.72 -1.83 50.36
C ALA A 40 -30.84 -0.77 50.50
N GLU A 41 -31.97 -0.97 49.82
CA GLU A 41 -33.12 -0.07 49.91
C GLU A 41 -33.76 -0.10 51.31
N GLN A 42 -33.85 -1.28 51.94
CA GLN A 42 -34.31 -1.40 53.34
C GLN A 42 -33.37 -0.66 54.29
N ALA A 43 -32.06 -0.80 54.12
CA ALA A 43 -31.05 -0.09 54.92
C ALA A 43 -31.18 1.43 54.76
N ARG A 44 -31.40 1.92 53.54
CA ARG A 44 -31.62 3.34 53.27
C ARG A 44 -32.90 3.88 53.90
N GLN A 45 -33.97 3.11 53.91
CA GLN A 45 -35.22 3.49 54.55
C GLN A 45 -35.10 3.60 56.09
N ASN A 46 -34.24 2.80 56.70
CA ASN A 46 -33.98 2.79 58.11
C ASN A 46 -33.09 3.97 58.62
N LEU A 47 -32.44 4.71 57.72
CA LEU A 47 -31.67 5.90 58.07
C LEU A 47 -32.58 7.05 58.50
N GLY A 48 -32.22 7.77 59.56
CA GLY A 48 -32.85 9.04 59.95
C GLY A 48 -32.71 10.09 58.83
N TYR A 49 -33.58 11.08 58.83
CA TYR A 49 -33.63 12.11 57.77
C TYR A 49 -32.29 12.81 57.56
N ASP A 50 -31.62 13.26 58.65
CA ASP A 50 -30.33 13.97 58.52
C ASP A 50 -29.19 13.07 58.03
N ALA A 51 -29.15 11.83 58.51
CA ALA A 51 -28.16 10.84 58.02
C ALA A 51 -28.36 10.53 56.51
N ARG A 52 -29.61 10.38 56.08
CA ARG A 52 -29.91 10.15 54.64
C ARG A 52 -29.46 11.35 53.80
N ARG A 53 -29.80 12.56 54.22
CA ARG A 53 -29.42 13.79 53.51
C ARG A 53 -27.89 13.94 53.41
N SER A 54 -27.18 13.65 54.51
CA SER A 54 -25.70 13.70 54.55
C SER A 54 -25.08 12.64 53.63
N TYR A 55 -25.63 11.43 53.64
CA TYR A 55 -25.19 10.37 52.71
C TYR A 55 -25.41 10.79 51.25
N ASP A 56 -26.63 11.21 50.89
CA ASP A 56 -26.95 11.62 49.52
C ASP A 56 -26.04 12.75 49.02
N ALA A 57 -25.72 13.73 49.89
CA ALA A 57 -24.80 14.82 49.56
C ALA A 57 -23.36 14.34 49.26
N LEU A 58 -22.82 13.46 50.11
CA LEU A 58 -21.48 12.88 49.91
C LEU A 58 -21.43 12.00 48.65
N TYR A 59 -22.42 11.15 48.47
CA TYR A 59 -22.46 10.26 47.30
C TYR A 59 -22.59 11.04 45.99
N LEU A 60 -23.49 12.02 45.89
CA LEU A 60 -23.65 12.86 44.70
C LEU A 60 -22.38 13.67 44.40
N GLU A 61 -21.70 14.16 45.44
CA GLU A 61 -20.43 14.86 45.24
C GLU A 61 -19.34 13.89 44.80
N SER A 62 -19.30 12.65 45.27
CA SER A 62 -18.34 11.63 44.77
C SER A 62 -18.54 11.37 43.28
N VAL A 63 -19.78 11.30 42.79
CA VAL A 63 -20.07 11.15 41.34
C VAL A 63 -19.56 12.36 40.57
N ARG A 64 -19.74 13.60 41.07
CA ARG A 64 -19.18 14.81 40.43
C ARG A 64 -17.67 14.82 40.39
N GLN A 65 -17.00 14.35 41.44
CA GLN A 65 -15.53 14.26 41.47
C GLN A 65 -15.03 13.21 40.48
N ARG A 66 -15.73 12.08 40.32
CA ARG A 66 -15.47 11.09 39.29
C ARG A 66 -15.50 11.70 37.88
N GLU A 67 -16.55 12.46 37.54
CA GLU A 67 -16.67 13.12 36.24
C GLU A 67 -15.57 14.14 35.96
N ARG A 68 -14.96 14.69 37.01
CA ARG A 68 -13.81 15.60 36.93
C ARG A 68 -12.45 14.89 36.93
N GLY A 69 -12.44 13.56 37.00
CA GLY A 69 -11.21 12.76 37.06
C GLY A 69 -10.45 12.88 38.40
N ARG A 70 -11.11 13.35 39.49
CA ARG A 70 -10.49 13.54 40.80
C ARG A 70 -10.74 12.32 41.68
N PHE A 71 -10.04 11.23 41.39
CA PHE A 71 -10.27 9.92 41.99
C PHE A 71 -9.94 9.87 43.50
N ASP A 72 -8.95 10.60 43.97
CA ASP A 72 -8.64 10.69 45.42
C ASP A 72 -9.81 11.30 46.19
N ALA A 73 -10.35 12.43 45.70
CA ALA A 73 -11.48 13.07 46.34
C ALA A 73 -12.76 12.20 46.25
N GLN A 74 -12.94 11.44 45.17
CA GLN A 74 -14.00 10.47 45.04
C GLN A 74 -13.89 9.36 46.10
N TYR A 75 -12.67 8.86 46.33
CA TYR A 75 -12.38 7.82 47.31
C TYR A 75 -12.75 8.27 48.73
N ASP A 76 -12.28 9.46 49.13
CA ASP A 76 -12.54 10.03 50.45
C ASP A 76 -14.07 10.23 50.70
N LEU A 77 -14.79 10.74 49.68
CA LEU A 77 -16.22 10.97 49.75
C LEU A 77 -17.02 9.67 49.83
N LEU A 78 -16.63 8.64 49.08
CA LEU A 78 -17.29 7.32 49.14
C LEU A 78 -17.01 6.65 50.50
N THR A 79 -15.82 6.78 51.04
CA THR A 79 -15.47 6.26 52.37
C THR A 79 -16.32 6.94 53.44
N ALA A 80 -16.41 8.27 53.44
CA ALA A 80 -17.26 9.03 54.38
C ALA A 80 -18.77 8.70 54.22
N ALA A 81 -19.21 8.48 52.97
CA ALA A 81 -20.60 8.05 52.71
C ALA A 81 -20.89 6.67 53.34
N LEU A 82 -19.97 5.74 53.24
CA LEU A 82 -20.08 4.39 53.79
C LEU A 82 -19.96 4.36 55.34
N GLU A 83 -19.37 5.37 55.99
CA GLU A 83 -19.43 5.53 57.43
C GLU A 83 -20.86 5.85 57.88
N ILE A 84 -21.62 6.59 57.09
CA ILE A 84 -23.03 6.92 57.38
C ILE A 84 -23.97 5.76 57.03
N ASN A 85 -23.78 5.16 55.85
CA ASN A 85 -24.54 4.00 55.38
C ASN A 85 -23.64 2.86 54.92
N PRO A 86 -23.22 1.96 55.85
CA PRO A 86 -22.36 0.82 55.48
C PRO A 86 -22.99 -0.20 54.55
N GLN A 87 -24.31 -0.11 54.27
CA GLN A 87 -25.05 -1.01 53.40
C GLN A 87 -25.50 -0.34 52.10
N ALA A 88 -24.89 0.78 51.73
CA ALA A 88 -25.16 1.45 50.46
C ALA A 88 -24.45 0.70 49.32
N SER A 89 -25.21 -0.13 48.59
CA SER A 89 -24.66 -1.00 47.52
C SER A 89 -24.00 -0.19 46.42
N GLU A 90 -24.56 0.96 46.04
CA GLU A 90 -23.99 1.84 45.02
C GLU A 90 -22.65 2.46 45.43
N ALA A 91 -22.50 2.86 46.70
CA ALA A 91 -21.24 3.39 47.20
C ALA A 91 -20.16 2.29 47.35
N LEU A 92 -20.57 1.09 47.79
CA LEU A 92 -19.72 -0.09 47.86
C LEU A 92 -19.19 -0.47 46.46
N PHE A 93 -20.09 -0.45 45.46
CA PHE A 93 -19.73 -0.77 44.08
C PHE A 93 -18.75 0.26 43.47
N ASP A 94 -19.03 1.57 43.62
CA ASP A 94 -18.18 2.61 43.11
C ASP A 94 -16.80 2.62 43.81
N LEU A 95 -16.75 2.35 45.13
CA LEU A 95 -15.49 2.21 45.85
C LEU A 95 -14.73 0.94 45.43
N ALA A 96 -15.43 -0.16 45.19
CA ALA A 96 -14.83 -1.37 44.68
C ALA A 96 -14.13 -1.13 43.31
N ARG A 97 -14.80 -0.41 42.41
CA ARG A 97 -14.23 -0.03 41.11
C ARG A 97 -12.93 0.79 41.25
N LEU A 98 -12.91 1.75 42.17
CA LEU A 98 -11.71 2.55 42.46
C LEU A 98 -10.57 1.68 43.01
N GLU A 99 -10.84 0.85 44.00
CA GLU A 99 -9.86 -0.07 44.57
C GLU A 99 -9.26 -1.00 43.51
N LEU A 100 -10.07 -1.56 42.64
CA LEU A 100 -9.65 -2.43 41.55
C LEU A 100 -8.83 -1.66 40.49
N SER A 101 -9.17 -0.39 40.23
CA SER A 101 -8.40 0.44 39.29
C SER A 101 -7.00 0.81 39.81
N PHE A 102 -6.83 0.95 41.12
CA PHE A 102 -5.53 1.24 41.74
C PHE A 102 -4.64 -0.01 41.88
N GLY A 103 -5.25 -1.18 41.99
CA GLY A 103 -4.54 -2.42 42.34
C GLY A 103 -3.79 -3.08 41.16
N GLY A 104 -4.16 -2.80 39.93
CA GLY A 104 -3.70 -3.59 38.78
C GLY A 104 -4.07 -5.08 38.92
N TYR A 105 -3.53 -5.94 38.05
CA TYR A 105 -3.84 -7.39 38.02
C TYR A 105 -3.06 -8.24 39.08
N SER A 106 -2.31 -7.62 40.00
CA SER A 106 -1.55 -8.35 41.01
C SER A 106 -2.34 -8.51 42.32
N ASP A 107 -2.02 -9.53 43.12
CA ASP A 107 -2.62 -9.79 44.44
C ASP A 107 -2.25 -8.69 45.45
N SER A 108 -2.72 -7.48 45.20
CA SER A 108 -2.49 -6.29 46.04
C SER A 108 -3.56 -6.18 47.14
N ALA A 109 -3.29 -5.37 48.16
CA ALA A 109 -4.26 -5.05 49.20
C ALA A 109 -5.51 -4.35 48.62
N HIS A 110 -5.34 -3.60 47.51
CA HIS A 110 -6.42 -2.94 46.81
C HIS A 110 -7.37 -3.96 46.13
N VAL A 111 -6.83 -4.96 45.43
CA VAL A 111 -7.63 -6.03 44.79
C VAL A 111 -8.46 -6.79 45.83
N ARG A 112 -7.86 -7.15 46.98
CA ARG A 112 -8.59 -7.84 48.07
C ARG A 112 -9.71 -6.99 48.66
N ARG A 113 -9.46 -5.68 48.86
CA ARG A 113 -10.51 -4.74 49.35
C ARG A 113 -11.61 -4.56 48.32
N GLY A 114 -11.25 -4.34 47.05
CA GLY A 114 -12.21 -4.20 45.95
C GLY A 114 -13.12 -5.41 45.81
N ASP A 115 -12.55 -6.63 45.85
CA ASP A 115 -13.29 -7.89 45.86
C ASP A 115 -14.29 -7.96 47.02
N SER A 116 -13.85 -7.68 48.25
CA SER A 116 -14.71 -7.71 49.43
C SER A 116 -15.88 -6.70 49.33
N LEU A 117 -15.61 -5.49 48.84
CA LEU A 117 -16.62 -4.45 48.62
C LEU A 117 -17.64 -4.87 47.55
N LEU A 118 -17.16 -5.42 46.43
CA LEU A 118 -17.99 -5.87 45.34
C LEU A 118 -18.90 -7.05 45.73
N GLN A 119 -18.35 -8.03 46.45
CA GLN A 119 -19.15 -9.14 47.00
C GLN A 119 -20.28 -8.64 47.93
N ARG A 120 -19.98 -7.64 48.77
CA ARG A 120 -20.99 -7.01 49.64
C ARG A 120 -22.06 -6.28 48.84
N ALA A 121 -21.68 -5.54 47.78
CA ALA A 121 -22.63 -4.85 46.89
C ALA A 121 -23.59 -5.85 46.22
N VAL A 122 -23.05 -6.96 45.68
CA VAL A 122 -23.87 -8.05 45.09
C VAL A 122 -24.77 -8.72 46.11
N ALA A 123 -24.30 -8.93 47.33
CA ALA A 123 -25.11 -9.55 48.39
C ALA A 123 -26.29 -8.65 48.82
N LEU A 124 -26.09 -7.32 48.82
CA LEU A 124 -27.15 -6.35 49.15
C LEU A 124 -28.16 -6.20 48.03
N GLU A 125 -27.73 -6.23 46.78
CA GLU A 125 -28.58 -6.14 45.60
C GLU A 125 -28.33 -7.30 44.63
N PRO A 126 -28.75 -8.53 44.96
CA PRO A 126 -28.49 -9.71 44.16
C PRO A 126 -29.22 -9.70 42.80
N GLY A 127 -30.14 -8.74 42.59
CA GLY A 127 -30.83 -8.47 41.32
C GLY A 127 -30.12 -7.43 40.46
N ASN A 128 -28.97 -6.88 40.86
CA ASN A 128 -28.27 -5.88 40.05
C ASN A 128 -27.35 -6.56 39.05
N ARG A 129 -27.71 -6.45 37.77
CA ARG A 129 -26.94 -7.06 36.65
C ARG A 129 -25.49 -6.58 36.62
N TYR A 130 -25.27 -5.28 36.73
CA TYR A 130 -23.93 -4.68 36.61
C TYR A 130 -22.98 -5.11 37.72
N TYR A 131 -23.51 -5.27 38.94
CA TYR A 131 -22.66 -5.73 40.06
C TYR A 131 -22.25 -7.20 39.87
N LYS A 132 -23.18 -8.03 39.36
CA LYS A 132 -22.88 -9.43 39.04
C LYS A 132 -21.88 -9.58 37.89
N GLU A 133 -22.07 -8.80 36.81
CA GLU A 133 -21.15 -8.81 35.67
C GLU A 133 -19.71 -8.49 36.11
N MET A 134 -19.52 -7.40 36.86
CA MET A 134 -18.22 -7.03 37.36
C MET A 134 -17.61 -8.06 38.32
N LEU A 135 -18.43 -8.70 39.16
CA LEU A 135 -17.96 -9.79 40.04
C LEU A 135 -17.57 -11.03 39.22
N GLY A 136 -18.32 -11.35 38.19
CA GLY A 136 -18.00 -12.46 37.29
C GLY A 136 -16.70 -12.24 36.54
N GLU A 137 -16.49 -11.03 35.99
CA GLU A 137 -15.23 -10.64 35.35
C GLU A 137 -14.04 -10.75 36.33
N LEU A 138 -14.19 -10.20 37.53
CA LEU A 138 -13.12 -10.28 38.55
C LEU A 138 -12.81 -11.72 38.94
N MET A 139 -13.79 -12.61 39.05
CA MET A 139 -13.55 -14.02 39.33
C MET A 139 -12.84 -14.71 38.17
N ALA A 140 -13.23 -14.42 36.94
CA ALA A 140 -12.59 -14.95 35.75
C ALA A 140 -11.11 -14.50 35.66
N GLU A 141 -10.82 -13.21 35.80
CA GLU A 141 -9.46 -12.67 35.79
C GLU A 141 -8.53 -13.30 36.86
N ARG A 142 -9.11 -13.72 37.99
CA ARG A 142 -8.37 -14.41 39.07
C ARG A 142 -8.23 -15.91 38.86
N GLY A 143 -8.78 -16.43 37.79
CA GLY A 143 -8.79 -17.87 37.51
C GLY A 143 -9.78 -18.67 38.38
N ASP A 144 -10.69 -18.00 39.11
CA ASP A 144 -11.76 -18.68 39.84
C ASP A 144 -12.94 -18.96 38.90
N LEU A 145 -12.65 -19.82 37.91
CA LEU A 145 -13.57 -20.15 36.85
C LEU A 145 -14.89 -20.75 37.35
N VAL A 146 -14.84 -21.45 38.49
CA VAL A 146 -16.04 -22.07 39.07
C VAL A 146 -17.04 -20.99 39.48
N ARG A 147 -16.59 -20.01 40.25
CA ARG A 147 -17.46 -18.90 40.69
C ARG A 147 -17.85 -17.98 39.53
N ALA A 148 -16.94 -17.72 38.59
CA ALA A 148 -17.25 -16.97 37.41
C ALA A 148 -18.41 -17.60 36.61
N ILE A 149 -18.33 -18.91 36.34
CA ILE A 149 -19.38 -19.68 35.65
C ILE A 149 -20.71 -19.60 36.41
N ASP A 150 -20.73 -19.82 37.73
CA ASP A 150 -21.95 -19.74 38.56
C ASP A 150 -22.61 -18.35 38.47
N ILE A 151 -21.81 -17.30 38.45
CA ILE A 151 -22.32 -15.92 38.33
C ILE A 151 -22.90 -15.70 36.94
N TYR A 152 -22.20 -16.05 35.86
CA TYR A 152 -22.68 -15.88 34.49
C TYR A 152 -23.88 -16.78 34.20
N GLU A 153 -23.97 -18.01 34.72
CA GLU A 153 -25.16 -18.83 34.64
C GLU A 153 -26.35 -18.17 35.36
N SER A 154 -26.09 -17.48 36.49
CA SER A 154 -27.15 -16.72 37.16
C SER A 154 -27.61 -15.52 36.33
N LEU A 155 -26.66 -14.83 35.63
CA LEU A 155 -26.97 -13.71 34.73
C LEU A 155 -27.84 -14.19 33.56
N VAL A 156 -27.47 -15.28 32.91
CA VAL A 156 -28.29 -15.85 31.83
C VAL A 156 -29.67 -16.24 32.29
N ARG A 157 -29.78 -16.86 33.47
CA ARG A 157 -31.07 -17.27 34.04
C ARG A 157 -31.97 -16.08 34.41
N ASP A 158 -31.38 -15.03 35.00
CA ASP A 158 -32.11 -13.91 35.55
C ASP A 158 -32.45 -12.85 34.48
N TYR A 159 -31.58 -12.66 33.48
CA TYR A 159 -31.69 -11.59 32.49
C TYR A 159 -31.73 -12.07 31.04
N GLY A 160 -31.25 -13.29 30.77
CA GLY A 160 -31.07 -13.79 29.40
C GLY A 160 -29.97 -13.04 28.67
N GLY A 161 -30.02 -13.13 27.35
CA GLY A 161 -29.10 -12.41 26.47
C GLY A 161 -27.97 -13.27 25.96
N THR A 162 -27.36 -12.83 24.84
CA THR A 162 -26.31 -13.56 24.13
C THR A 162 -24.92 -13.30 24.73
N GLU A 163 -24.65 -12.07 25.19
CA GLU A 163 -23.36 -11.66 25.73
C GLU A 163 -22.89 -12.52 26.94
N PRO A 164 -23.72 -12.76 27.99
CA PRO A 164 -23.33 -13.64 29.07
C PRO A 164 -23.11 -15.09 28.63
N LEU A 165 -23.82 -15.56 27.60
CA LEU A 165 -23.63 -16.91 27.04
C LEU A 165 -22.31 -17.05 26.30
N LEU A 166 -21.90 -16.01 25.53
CA LEU A 166 -20.60 -16.00 24.88
C LEU A 166 -19.46 -16.05 25.90
N THR A 167 -19.58 -15.28 26.98
CA THR A 167 -18.63 -15.34 28.11
C THR A 167 -18.57 -16.73 28.72
N LEU A 168 -19.74 -17.38 28.92
CA LEU A 168 -19.79 -18.76 29.43
C LEU A 168 -19.09 -19.76 28.52
N VAL A 169 -19.21 -19.63 27.20
CA VAL A 169 -18.45 -20.49 26.26
C VAL A 169 -16.97 -20.41 26.57
N GLY A 170 -16.39 -19.21 26.61
CA GLY A 170 -14.98 -19.01 26.90
C GLY A 170 -14.54 -19.55 28.28
N LEU A 171 -15.35 -19.30 29.32
CA LEU A 171 -15.07 -19.79 30.67
C LEU A 171 -15.12 -21.32 30.78
N TYR A 172 -16.05 -21.98 30.08
CA TYR A 172 -16.12 -23.43 30.01
C TYR A 172 -14.96 -24.02 29.21
N GLU A 173 -14.52 -23.37 28.12
CA GLU A 173 -13.33 -23.80 27.36
C GLU A 173 -12.06 -23.68 28.18
N GLU A 174 -11.84 -22.53 28.86
CA GLU A 174 -10.68 -22.33 29.75
C GLU A 174 -10.62 -23.38 30.85
N ARG A 175 -11.79 -23.79 31.36
CA ARG A 175 -11.92 -24.87 32.34
C ARG A 175 -11.81 -26.26 31.73
N THR A 176 -11.75 -26.39 30.40
CA THR A 176 -11.83 -27.67 29.66
C THR A 176 -13.15 -28.46 29.89
N ASP A 177 -14.22 -27.74 30.23
CA ASP A 177 -15.56 -28.30 30.34
C ASP A 177 -16.28 -28.19 28.98
N TYR A 178 -15.86 -29.01 28.04
CA TYR A 178 -16.37 -29.03 26.67
C TYR A 178 -17.89 -29.20 26.59
N ASP A 179 -18.46 -30.03 27.48
CA ASP A 179 -19.92 -30.23 27.52
C ASP A 179 -20.65 -28.94 27.99
N GLY A 180 -20.06 -28.19 28.90
CA GLY A 180 -20.54 -26.88 29.32
C GLY A 180 -20.55 -25.88 28.17
N ALA A 181 -19.45 -25.79 27.44
CA ALA A 181 -19.30 -24.90 26.30
C ALA A 181 -20.30 -25.23 25.17
N ILE A 182 -20.46 -26.51 24.83
CA ILE A 182 -21.47 -26.97 23.85
C ILE A 182 -22.88 -26.56 24.27
N ARG A 183 -23.26 -26.80 25.54
CA ARG A 183 -24.59 -26.39 26.05
C ARG A 183 -24.81 -24.87 25.98
N ALA A 184 -23.76 -24.06 26.20
CA ALA A 184 -23.85 -22.61 26.07
C ALA A 184 -24.06 -22.20 24.61
N LEU A 185 -23.36 -22.82 23.68
CA LEU A 185 -23.53 -22.63 22.23
C LEU A 185 -24.91 -23.10 21.74
N ASP A 186 -25.44 -24.22 22.25
CA ASP A 186 -26.81 -24.68 21.94
C ASP A 186 -27.86 -23.64 22.35
N ARG A 187 -27.65 -23.01 23.51
CA ARG A 187 -28.55 -21.92 23.98
C ARG A 187 -28.42 -20.70 23.08
N LEU A 188 -27.22 -20.34 22.60
CA LEU A 188 -27.00 -19.27 21.62
C LEU A 188 -27.72 -19.58 20.31
N GLN A 189 -27.54 -20.78 19.75
CA GLN A 189 -28.24 -21.21 18.54
C GLN A 189 -29.79 -21.22 18.72
N THR A 190 -30.27 -21.47 19.91
CA THR A 190 -31.71 -21.40 20.21
C THR A 190 -32.22 -19.94 20.20
N LEU A 191 -31.40 -18.97 20.61
CA LEU A 191 -31.77 -17.56 20.68
C LEU A 191 -31.63 -16.84 19.35
N GLU A 192 -30.56 -17.08 18.61
CA GLU A 192 -30.18 -16.33 17.41
C GLU A 192 -30.30 -17.15 16.11
N GLY A 193 -30.54 -18.43 16.20
CA GLY A 193 -30.46 -19.36 15.08
C GLY A 193 -29.05 -19.95 14.92
N ARG A 194 -28.95 -20.94 14.05
CA ARG A 194 -27.67 -21.56 13.70
C ARG A 194 -26.87 -20.62 12.80
N THR A 195 -25.64 -20.37 13.16
CA THR A 195 -24.71 -19.54 12.38
C THR A 195 -23.42 -20.32 12.10
N GLU A 196 -22.70 -19.93 11.06
CA GLU A 196 -21.38 -20.48 10.75
C GLU A 196 -20.44 -20.39 11.96
N ALA A 197 -20.41 -19.24 12.64
CA ALA A 197 -19.54 -19.00 13.78
C ALA A 197 -19.80 -19.98 14.92
N TYR A 198 -21.06 -20.20 15.28
CA TYR A 198 -21.42 -21.11 16.36
C TYR A 198 -21.17 -22.58 15.98
N SER A 199 -21.45 -22.95 14.73
CA SER A 199 -21.22 -24.30 14.25
C SER A 199 -19.73 -24.64 14.16
N LEU A 200 -18.88 -23.69 13.71
CA LEU A 200 -17.43 -23.86 13.72
C LEU A 200 -16.86 -23.96 15.13
N GLU A 201 -17.36 -23.17 16.06
CA GLU A 201 -16.89 -23.24 17.45
C GLU A 201 -17.27 -24.57 18.09
N LYS A 202 -18.49 -25.05 17.89
CA LYS A 202 -18.89 -26.40 18.32
C LYS A 202 -18.06 -27.48 17.65
N PHE A 203 -17.77 -27.35 16.35
CA PHE A 203 -16.88 -28.28 15.64
C PHE A 203 -15.52 -28.37 16.34
N LYS A 204 -14.87 -27.24 16.61
CA LYS A 204 -13.55 -27.21 17.29
C LYS A 204 -13.62 -27.87 18.67
N ILE A 205 -14.65 -27.54 19.45
CA ILE A 205 -14.83 -28.09 20.80
C ILE A 205 -15.02 -29.62 20.74
N TYR A 206 -15.82 -30.13 19.79
CA TYR A 206 -15.99 -31.55 19.58
C TYR A 206 -14.67 -32.25 19.18
N ILE A 207 -13.88 -31.60 18.30
CA ILE A 207 -12.54 -32.12 17.92
C ILE A 207 -11.60 -32.19 19.15
N GLN A 208 -11.56 -31.12 19.96
CA GLN A 208 -10.75 -31.09 21.18
C GLN A 208 -11.17 -32.16 22.20
N LYS A 209 -12.47 -32.44 22.26
CA LYS A 209 -13.04 -33.52 23.07
C LYS A 209 -12.72 -34.92 22.52
N GLY A 210 -12.30 -35.02 21.25
CA GLY A 210 -12.11 -36.28 20.54
C GLY A 210 -13.38 -36.90 19.95
N ASP A 211 -14.45 -36.10 19.87
CA ASP A 211 -15.77 -36.50 19.38
C ASP A 211 -15.95 -36.08 17.91
N THR A 212 -15.25 -36.74 17.02
CA THR A 212 -15.23 -36.39 15.59
C THR A 212 -16.59 -36.58 14.92
N GLU A 213 -17.39 -37.54 15.38
CA GLU A 213 -18.72 -37.80 14.80
C GLU A 213 -19.65 -36.60 14.96
N HIS A 214 -19.77 -36.07 16.18
CA HIS A 214 -20.60 -34.89 16.42
C HIS A 214 -20.01 -33.59 15.81
N ALA A 215 -18.68 -33.49 15.68
CA ALA A 215 -18.04 -32.38 15.01
C ALA A 215 -18.54 -32.25 13.57
N TYR A 216 -18.45 -33.31 12.78
CA TYR A 216 -18.91 -33.26 11.39
C TYR A 216 -20.43 -33.15 11.28
N ALA A 217 -21.19 -33.82 12.17
CA ALA A 217 -22.65 -33.72 12.20
C ALA A 217 -23.13 -32.27 12.41
N GLU A 218 -22.41 -31.47 13.17
CA GLU A 218 -22.74 -30.03 13.36
C GLU A 218 -22.61 -29.22 12.07
N ILE A 219 -21.54 -29.44 11.27
CA ILE A 219 -21.36 -28.75 9.99
C ILE A 219 -22.31 -29.31 8.92
N GLU A 220 -22.58 -30.62 8.91
CA GLU A 220 -23.60 -31.22 8.06
C GLU A 220 -24.99 -30.64 8.32
N ALA A 221 -25.32 -30.42 9.60
CA ALA A 221 -26.57 -29.76 9.98
C ALA A 221 -26.63 -28.30 9.49
N LEU A 222 -25.50 -27.58 9.51
CA LEU A 222 -25.39 -26.23 8.91
C LEU A 222 -25.65 -26.29 7.39
N CYS A 223 -25.04 -27.25 6.68
CA CYS A 223 -25.27 -27.47 5.25
C CYS A 223 -26.76 -27.81 4.95
N ALA A 224 -27.40 -28.61 5.81
CA ALA A 224 -28.80 -28.99 5.66
C ALA A 224 -29.78 -27.80 5.88
N GLU A 225 -29.44 -26.90 6.78
CA GLU A 225 -30.23 -25.71 7.08
C GLU A 225 -30.11 -24.68 5.96
N PHE A 226 -28.95 -24.58 5.30
CA PHE A 226 -28.68 -23.65 4.19
C PHE A 226 -28.28 -24.41 2.91
N PRO A 227 -29.17 -25.23 2.31
CA PRO A 227 -28.82 -26.15 1.23
C PRO A 227 -28.42 -25.48 -0.10
N LEU A 228 -28.81 -24.20 -0.28
CA LEU A 228 -28.46 -23.41 -1.47
C LEU A 228 -27.15 -22.63 -1.30
N ASP A 229 -26.60 -22.58 -0.11
CA ASP A 229 -25.32 -21.93 0.14
C ASP A 229 -24.20 -22.96 0.12
N LEU A 230 -23.64 -23.16 -1.09
CA LEU A 230 -22.60 -24.17 -1.30
C LEU A 230 -21.29 -23.86 -0.56
N ARG A 231 -21.10 -22.64 -0.02
CA ARG A 231 -19.94 -22.28 0.81
C ARG A 231 -19.81 -23.22 2.01
N TYR A 232 -20.92 -23.60 2.64
CA TYR A 232 -20.90 -24.52 3.78
C TYR A 232 -20.49 -25.93 3.41
N ARG A 233 -20.83 -26.38 2.19
CA ARG A 233 -20.32 -27.67 1.68
C ARG A 233 -18.82 -27.62 1.43
N VAL A 234 -18.32 -26.53 0.82
CA VAL A 234 -16.87 -26.35 0.63
C VAL A 234 -16.16 -26.32 1.98
N LEU A 235 -16.72 -25.59 2.96
CA LEU A 235 -16.22 -25.56 4.34
C LEU A 235 -16.12 -26.97 4.96
N LEU A 236 -17.15 -27.80 4.80
CA LEU A 236 -17.14 -29.18 5.26
C LEU A 236 -16.01 -29.98 4.58
N GLY A 237 -15.84 -29.79 3.26
CA GLY A 237 -14.74 -30.39 2.51
C GLY A 237 -13.36 -29.95 3.02
N ASP A 238 -13.18 -28.66 3.31
CA ASP A 238 -11.94 -28.10 3.86
C ASP A 238 -11.63 -28.67 5.25
N LEU A 239 -12.64 -28.83 6.10
CA LEU A 239 -12.48 -29.47 7.40
C LEU A 239 -12.11 -30.95 7.28
N TYR A 240 -12.73 -31.69 6.35
CA TYR A 240 -12.32 -33.08 6.07
C TYR A 240 -10.86 -33.16 5.61
N ARG A 241 -10.42 -32.23 4.74
CA ARG A 241 -9.04 -32.14 4.27
C ARG A 241 -8.06 -31.84 5.42
N GLU A 242 -8.37 -30.84 6.24
CA GLU A 242 -7.53 -30.40 7.36
C GLU A 242 -7.31 -31.52 8.39
N TYR A 243 -8.35 -32.31 8.66
CA TYR A 243 -8.27 -33.45 9.61
C TYR A 243 -7.95 -34.78 8.93
N GLY A 244 -7.44 -34.77 7.70
CA GLY A 244 -6.84 -35.93 7.04
C GLY A 244 -7.81 -36.85 6.33
N GLN A 245 -9.09 -36.55 6.27
CA GLN A 245 -10.11 -37.32 5.55
C GLN A 245 -10.18 -36.93 4.07
N ARG A 246 -9.07 -37.12 3.37
CA ARG A 246 -8.83 -36.57 2.01
C ARG A 246 -9.86 -37.05 0.97
N GLU A 247 -10.29 -38.32 1.03
CA GLU A 247 -11.26 -38.87 0.07
C GLU A 247 -12.64 -38.19 0.21
N MET A 248 -13.06 -37.90 1.45
CA MET A 248 -14.31 -37.21 1.72
C MET A 248 -14.26 -35.75 1.22
N ALA A 249 -13.15 -35.08 1.46
CA ALA A 249 -12.92 -33.71 0.95
C ALA A 249 -13.03 -33.65 -0.58
N LEU A 250 -12.32 -34.54 -1.28
CA LEU A 250 -12.33 -34.60 -2.74
C LEU A 250 -13.73 -34.89 -3.30
N ALA A 251 -14.48 -35.80 -2.67
CA ALA A 251 -15.85 -36.12 -3.07
C ALA A 251 -16.76 -34.88 -2.97
N ILE A 252 -16.64 -34.11 -1.89
CA ILE A 252 -17.42 -32.88 -1.68
C ILE A 252 -17.07 -31.80 -2.71
N TYR A 253 -15.78 -31.54 -2.96
CA TYR A 253 -15.38 -30.52 -3.94
C TYR A 253 -15.91 -30.86 -5.35
N ARG A 254 -15.82 -32.13 -5.75
CA ARG A 254 -16.36 -32.60 -7.04
C ARG A 254 -17.88 -32.49 -7.11
N ASP A 255 -18.58 -32.79 -6.02
CA ASP A 255 -20.03 -32.64 -5.93
C ASP A 255 -20.44 -31.17 -6.09
N VAL A 256 -19.79 -30.25 -5.38
CA VAL A 256 -20.02 -28.81 -5.53
C VAL A 256 -19.74 -28.32 -6.96
N LEU A 257 -18.62 -28.72 -7.57
CA LEU A 257 -18.27 -28.36 -8.94
C LEU A 257 -19.17 -29.01 -10.01
N THR A 258 -19.88 -30.11 -9.67
CA THR A 258 -20.91 -30.67 -10.54
C THR A 258 -22.16 -29.79 -10.55
N MET A 259 -22.49 -29.15 -9.41
CA MET A 259 -23.63 -28.23 -9.30
C MET A 259 -23.30 -26.83 -9.85
N GLU A 260 -22.13 -26.30 -9.49
CA GLU A 260 -21.61 -24.98 -9.87
C GLU A 260 -20.17 -25.13 -10.38
N PRO A 261 -19.94 -25.37 -11.68
CA PRO A 261 -18.58 -25.53 -12.22
C PRO A 261 -17.67 -24.32 -12.01
N GLU A 262 -18.27 -23.11 -11.88
CA GLU A 262 -17.59 -21.85 -11.65
C GLU A 262 -17.40 -21.51 -10.16
N ASN A 263 -17.79 -22.37 -9.23
CA ASN A 263 -17.65 -22.10 -7.81
C ASN A 263 -16.17 -21.93 -7.41
N SER A 264 -15.77 -20.67 -7.21
CA SER A 264 -14.36 -20.28 -7.00
C SER A 264 -13.78 -20.86 -5.70
N LEU A 265 -14.59 -21.06 -4.67
CA LEU A 265 -14.13 -21.64 -3.40
C LEU A 265 -13.79 -23.12 -3.60
N ALA A 266 -14.69 -23.88 -4.22
CA ALA A 266 -14.45 -25.28 -4.51
C ALA A 266 -13.26 -25.50 -5.45
N GLN A 267 -13.10 -24.62 -6.48
CA GLN A 267 -11.94 -24.64 -7.36
C GLN A 267 -10.64 -24.41 -6.59
N GLN A 268 -10.58 -23.43 -5.70
CA GLN A 268 -9.40 -23.14 -4.87
C GLN A 268 -9.09 -24.26 -3.89
N SER A 269 -10.11 -24.82 -3.25
CA SER A 269 -9.95 -25.95 -2.33
C SER A 269 -9.45 -27.20 -3.06
N LEU A 270 -9.92 -27.45 -4.29
CA LEU A 270 -9.46 -28.55 -5.13
C LEU A 270 -8.01 -28.35 -5.60
N LEU A 271 -7.62 -27.13 -5.98
CA LEU A 271 -6.23 -26.80 -6.29
C LEU A 271 -5.32 -27.05 -5.09
N SER A 272 -5.71 -26.59 -3.89
CA SER A 272 -4.97 -26.83 -2.66
C SER A 272 -4.86 -28.32 -2.35
N TYR A 273 -5.93 -29.08 -2.58
CA TYR A 273 -5.95 -30.53 -2.40
C TYR A 273 -4.92 -31.24 -3.30
N TYR A 274 -4.96 -30.97 -4.62
CA TYR A 274 -4.04 -31.62 -5.57
C TYR A 274 -2.58 -31.25 -5.33
N ARG A 275 -2.32 -30.01 -4.91
CA ARG A 275 -0.98 -29.59 -4.50
C ARG A 275 -0.45 -30.35 -3.29
N GLU A 276 -1.28 -30.49 -2.24
CA GLU A 276 -0.91 -31.20 -1.01
C GLU A 276 -0.72 -32.71 -1.22
N THR A 277 -1.42 -33.28 -2.20
CA THR A 277 -1.30 -34.70 -2.55
C THR A 277 -0.22 -34.98 -3.57
N GLY A 278 0.39 -33.96 -4.19
CA GLY A 278 1.41 -34.11 -5.22
C GLY A 278 0.87 -34.62 -6.55
N GLU A 279 -0.41 -34.37 -6.84
CA GLU A 279 -1.06 -34.78 -8.08
C GLU A 279 -0.91 -33.70 -9.17
N ASP A 280 0.34 -33.44 -9.58
CA ASP A 280 0.73 -32.32 -10.44
C ASP A 280 -0.07 -32.24 -11.76
N SER A 281 -0.39 -33.38 -12.37
CA SER A 281 -1.19 -33.42 -13.61
C SER A 281 -2.60 -32.90 -13.40
N LEU A 282 -3.25 -33.29 -12.30
CA LEU A 282 -4.60 -32.85 -11.94
C LEU A 282 -4.59 -31.38 -11.48
N TYR A 283 -3.54 -30.98 -10.76
CA TYR A 283 -3.34 -29.59 -10.39
C TYR A 283 -3.29 -28.69 -11.62
N ARG A 284 -2.42 -29.02 -12.61
CA ARG A 284 -2.31 -28.24 -13.87
C ARG A 284 -3.62 -28.22 -14.65
N ALA A 285 -4.29 -29.36 -14.78
CA ALA A 285 -5.59 -29.42 -15.47
C ALA A 285 -6.63 -28.53 -14.77
N THR A 286 -6.66 -28.51 -13.45
CA THR A 286 -7.56 -27.64 -12.68
C THR A 286 -7.20 -26.15 -12.84
N VAL A 287 -5.90 -25.82 -12.87
CA VAL A 287 -5.43 -24.45 -13.19
C VAL A 287 -5.94 -24.02 -14.56
N ASP A 288 -5.83 -24.87 -15.59
CA ASP A 288 -6.33 -24.60 -16.93
C ASP A 288 -7.85 -24.37 -16.93
N ASP A 289 -8.59 -25.24 -16.27
CA ASP A 289 -10.05 -25.14 -16.16
C ASP A 289 -10.47 -23.83 -15.48
N VAL A 290 -9.82 -23.42 -14.40
CA VAL A 290 -10.13 -22.16 -13.69
C VAL A 290 -9.81 -20.94 -14.53
N ILE A 291 -8.65 -20.92 -15.18
CA ILE A 291 -8.16 -19.74 -15.90
C ILE A 291 -8.87 -19.55 -17.24
N LEU A 292 -9.16 -20.66 -17.95
CA LEU A 292 -9.71 -20.64 -19.30
C LEU A 292 -11.24 -20.75 -19.34
N ASN A 293 -11.91 -21.01 -18.23
CA ASN A 293 -13.37 -21.02 -18.17
C ASN A 293 -13.94 -19.58 -18.17
N PRO A 294 -14.73 -19.17 -19.15
CA PRO A 294 -15.33 -17.83 -19.19
C PRO A 294 -16.27 -17.53 -18.01
N ALA A 295 -16.87 -18.58 -17.41
CA ALA A 295 -17.78 -18.43 -16.27
C ALA A 295 -17.05 -18.21 -14.94
N THR A 296 -15.75 -18.55 -14.85
CA THR A 296 -14.97 -18.31 -13.63
C THR A 296 -14.84 -16.81 -13.38
N GLN A 297 -15.09 -16.40 -12.14
CA GLN A 297 -14.95 -15.01 -11.71
C GLN A 297 -13.56 -14.47 -12.04
N HIS A 298 -13.49 -13.23 -12.51
CA HIS A 298 -12.24 -12.61 -12.95
C HIS A 298 -11.17 -12.61 -11.87
N ALA A 299 -11.55 -12.23 -10.63
CA ALA A 299 -10.64 -12.25 -9.49
C ALA A 299 -10.06 -13.66 -9.20
N ALA A 300 -10.86 -14.70 -9.35
CA ALA A 300 -10.41 -16.08 -9.15
C ALA A 300 -9.38 -16.49 -10.23
N ARG A 301 -9.59 -16.11 -11.49
CA ARG A 301 -8.62 -16.32 -12.57
C ARG A 301 -7.27 -15.65 -12.29
N ILE A 302 -7.31 -14.37 -11.87
CA ILE A 302 -6.10 -13.60 -11.51
C ILE A 302 -5.36 -14.27 -10.34
N ASN A 303 -6.08 -14.59 -9.26
CA ASN A 303 -5.49 -15.21 -8.08
C ASN A 303 -4.88 -16.58 -8.39
N THR A 304 -5.56 -17.40 -9.18
CA THR A 304 -5.05 -18.71 -9.61
C THR A 304 -3.80 -18.56 -10.46
N MET A 305 -3.78 -17.64 -11.42
CA MET A 305 -2.60 -17.37 -12.24
C MET A 305 -1.43 -16.87 -11.39
N TYR A 306 -1.67 -15.93 -10.47
CA TYR A 306 -0.65 -15.43 -9.56
C TYR A 306 -0.05 -16.52 -8.68
N THR A 307 -0.91 -17.36 -8.09
CA THR A 307 -0.49 -18.49 -7.25
C THR A 307 0.34 -19.48 -8.07
N TYR A 308 -0.14 -19.85 -9.27
CA TYR A 308 0.56 -20.77 -10.15
C TYR A 308 1.95 -20.24 -10.55
N ILE A 309 2.07 -18.95 -10.90
CA ILE A 309 3.37 -18.32 -11.20
C ILE A 309 4.31 -18.40 -9.99
N THR A 310 3.79 -18.08 -8.80
CA THR A 310 4.61 -18.03 -7.58
C THR A 310 5.12 -19.42 -7.19
N GLU A 311 4.27 -20.42 -7.30
CA GLU A 311 4.63 -21.81 -6.99
C GLU A 311 5.56 -22.40 -8.04
N SER A 312 5.29 -22.17 -9.32
CA SER A 312 6.14 -22.61 -10.43
C SER A 312 7.51 -21.94 -10.44
N SER A 313 7.69 -20.84 -9.72
CA SER A 313 8.99 -20.14 -9.64
C SER A 313 10.10 -21.05 -9.08
N GLN A 314 9.75 -22.08 -8.34
CA GLN A 314 10.68 -23.09 -7.81
C GLN A 314 11.04 -24.17 -8.83
N HIS A 315 10.29 -24.31 -9.93
CA HIS A 315 10.40 -25.35 -10.96
C HIS A 315 10.65 -24.80 -12.37
N PHE A 316 11.09 -23.52 -12.47
CA PHE A 316 11.54 -22.99 -13.74
C PHE A 316 12.79 -23.75 -14.27
N PRO A 317 12.85 -24.04 -15.59
CA PRO A 317 12.08 -23.46 -16.70
C PRO A 317 10.88 -24.28 -17.17
N GLU A 318 10.57 -25.45 -16.61
CA GLU A 318 9.59 -26.42 -17.15
C GLU A 318 8.17 -25.85 -17.30
N ASP A 319 7.68 -25.13 -16.28
CA ASP A 319 6.33 -24.55 -16.28
C ASP A 319 6.22 -23.24 -17.08
N SER A 320 7.34 -22.61 -17.40
CA SER A 320 7.32 -21.30 -18.08
C SER A 320 6.64 -21.32 -19.44
N THR A 321 6.74 -22.43 -20.18
CA THR A 321 6.08 -22.58 -21.48
C THR A 321 4.58 -22.69 -21.32
N HIS A 322 4.12 -23.45 -20.32
CA HIS A 322 2.70 -23.61 -20.00
C HIS A 322 2.09 -22.27 -19.54
N ILE A 323 2.75 -21.57 -18.65
CA ILE A 323 2.29 -20.24 -18.16
C ILE A 323 2.16 -19.24 -19.32
N ARG A 324 3.13 -19.19 -20.24
CA ARG A 324 3.04 -18.32 -21.43
C ARG A 324 1.85 -18.70 -22.31
N GLN A 325 1.59 -19.99 -22.47
CA GLN A 325 0.44 -20.46 -23.26
C GLN A 325 -0.89 -20.08 -22.58
N LEU A 326 -0.98 -20.24 -21.26
CA LEU A 326 -2.15 -19.79 -20.48
C LEU A 326 -2.41 -18.30 -20.66
N PHE A 327 -1.39 -17.46 -20.48
CA PHE A 327 -1.52 -16.01 -20.73
C PHE A 327 -2.01 -15.72 -22.15
N ARG A 328 -1.43 -16.39 -23.14
CA ARG A 328 -1.79 -16.18 -24.55
C ARG A 328 -3.27 -16.47 -24.78
N THR A 329 -3.77 -17.59 -24.25
CA THR A 329 -5.16 -17.99 -24.43
C THR A 329 -6.10 -17.14 -23.60
N ALA A 330 -5.79 -16.93 -22.31
CA ALA A 330 -6.65 -16.20 -21.40
C ALA A 330 -6.80 -14.72 -21.78
N LEU A 331 -5.74 -14.07 -22.27
CA LEU A 331 -5.80 -12.67 -22.71
C LEU A 331 -6.51 -12.47 -24.06
N GLN A 332 -6.81 -13.53 -24.80
CA GLN A 332 -7.70 -13.45 -25.99
C GLN A 332 -9.19 -13.40 -25.59
N MET A 333 -9.51 -13.83 -24.36
CA MET A 333 -10.86 -13.74 -23.85
C MET A 333 -11.19 -12.27 -23.47
N PRO A 334 -12.48 -11.89 -23.39
CA PRO A 334 -12.88 -10.60 -22.82
C PRO A 334 -12.33 -10.42 -21.41
N GLN A 335 -11.77 -9.24 -21.13
CA GLN A 335 -11.23 -8.88 -19.83
C GLN A 335 -12.14 -7.86 -19.16
N GLU A 336 -12.40 -8.01 -17.87
CA GLU A 336 -13.17 -7.04 -17.07
C GLU A 336 -12.30 -5.86 -16.60
N ASP A 337 -11.01 -6.14 -16.34
CA ASP A 337 -9.99 -5.17 -15.95
C ASP A 337 -8.60 -5.58 -16.49
N ARG A 338 -7.58 -4.77 -16.19
CA ARG A 338 -6.20 -5.00 -16.63
C ARG A 338 -5.44 -6.08 -15.84
N GLY A 339 -5.99 -6.62 -14.74
CA GLY A 339 -5.24 -7.42 -13.75
C GLY A 339 -4.45 -8.58 -14.35
N LEU A 340 -5.06 -9.37 -15.24
CA LEU A 340 -4.37 -10.49 -15.89
C LEU A 340 -3.26 -10.01 -16.85
N ALA A 341 -3.48 -8.90 -17.55
CA ALA A 341 -2.47 -8.31 -18.44
C ALA A 341 -1.30 -7.70 -17.64
N GLU A 342 -1.56 -7.10 -16.49
CA GLU A 342 -0.51 -6.65 -15.57
C GLU A 342 0.32 -7.81 -15.01
N LEU A 343 -0.33 -8.93 -14.66
CA LEU A 343 0.41 -10.14 -14.28
C LEU A 343 1.33 -10.62 -15.41
N ARG A 344 0.89 -10.52 -16.67
CA ARG A 344 1.74 -10.86 -17.82
C ARG A 344 2.94 -9.92 -17.94
N VAL A 345 2.76 -8.63 -17.69
CA VAL A 345 3.86 -7.65 -17.62
C VAL A 345 4.83 -8.02 -16.50
N GLY A 346 4.32 -8.30 -15.30
CA GLY A 346 5.13 -8.74 -14.16
C GLY A 346 5.91 -10.01 -14.45
N TYR A 347 5.27 -10.98 -15.10
CA TYR A 347 5.90 -12.25 -15.50
C TYR A 347 7.01 -12.06 -16.53
N SER A 348 6.83 -11.17 -17.53
CA SER A 348 7.88 -10.82 -18.48
C SER A 348 9.12 -10.26 -17.80
N LYS A 349 8.92 -9.39 -16.81
CA LYS A 349 10.03 -8.80 -16.02
C LYS A 349 10.71 -9.85 -15.16
N LEU A 350 9.94 -10.71 -14.50
CA LEU A 350 10.47 -11.80 -13.64
C LEU A 350 11.42 -12.70 -14.43
N LEU A 351 11.06 -13.03 -15.66
CA LEU A 351 11.87 -13.88 -16.54
C LEU A 351 12.92 -13.11 -17.36
N SER A 352 13.02 -11.79 -17.20
CA SER A 352 13.87 -10.94 -18.05
C SER A 352 13.66 -11.22 -19.55
N GLU A 353 12.39 -11.34 -19.96
CA GLU A 353 12.04 -11.56 -21.37
C GLU A 353 12.50 -10.38 -22.24
N PRO A 354 12.73 -10.59 -23.56
CA PRO A 354 13.07 -9.51 -24.47
C PRO A 354 12.06 -8.34 -24.43
N GLU A 355 12.56 -7.13 -24.65
CA GLU A 355 11.74 -5.90 -24.60
C GLU A 355 10.51 -5.94 -25.54
N ASP A 356 10.59 -6.66 -26.66
CA ASP A 356 9.46 -6.88 -27.56
C ASP A 356 8.30 -7.62 -26.89
N SER A 357 8.61 -8.63 -26.05
CA SER A 357 7.60 -9.35 -25.29
C SER A 357 6.95 -8.45 -24.23
N LEU A 358 7.78 -7.66 -23.55
CA LEU A 358 7.32 -6.69 -22.54
C LEU A 358 6.45 -5.60 -23.19
N SER A 359 6.90 -5.06 -24.35
CA SER A 359 6.13 -4.07 -25.13
C SER A 359 4.75 -4.61 -25.54
N THR A 360 4.71 -5.88 -25.99
CA THR A 360 3.45 -6.54 -26.36
C THR A 360 2.52 -6.66 -25.16
N ALA A 361 3.04 -7.04 -24.00
CA ALA A 361 2.26 -7.14 -22.76
C ALA A 361 1.74 -5.76 -22.31
N LEU A 362 2.56 -4.72 -22.35
CA LEU A 362 2.17 -3.34 -22.02
C LEU A 362 1.10 -2.80 -22.97
N LYS A 363 1.23 -3.06 -24.28
CA LYS A 363 0.20 -2.70 -25.26
C LYS A 363 -1.14 -3.38 -24.92
N ARG A 364 -1.11 -4.66 -24.53
CA ARG A 364 -2.33 -5.36 -24.12
C ARG A 364 -2.99 -4.74 -22.87
N VAL A 365 -2.20 -4.25 -21.90
CA VAL A 365 -2.74 -3.49 -20.76
C VAL A 365 -3.47 -2.23 -21.26
N LEU A 366 -2.87 -1.48 -22.17
CA LEU A 366 -3.45 -0.23 -22.71
C LEU A 366 -4.66 -0.47 -23.64
N GLU A 367 -4.77 -1.63 -24.28
CA GLU A 367 -5.97 -2.03 -25.03
C GLU A 367 -7.16 -2.28 -24.11
N ILE A 368 -6.92 -2.80 -22.89
CA ILE A 368 -7.96 -3.09 -21.89
C ILE A 368 -8.32 -1.81 -21.12
N GLU A 369 -7.32 -1.05 -20.69
CA GLU A 369 -7.48 0.16 -19.88
C GLU A 369 -6.60 1.30 -20.47
N PRO A 370 -7.13 2.03 -21.45
CA PRO A 370 -6.37 3.04 -22.19
C PRO A 370 -5.89 4.23 -21.37
N ASP A 371 -6.51 4.51 -20.22
CA ASP A 371 -6.16 5.58 -19.28
C ASP A 371 -5.08 5.16 -18.25
N TYR A 372 -4.51 3.96 -18.38
CA TYR A 372 -3.48 3.51 -17.47
C TYR A 372 -2.10 4.10 -17.81
N GLY A 373 -1.83 5.31 -17.32
CA GLY A 373 -0.62 6.10 -17.60
C GLY A 373 0.68 5.39 -17.25
N ARG A 374 0.70 4.56 -16.19
CA ARG A 374 1.91 3.82 -15.80
C ARG A 374 2.43 2.88 -16.90
N ALA A 375 1.54 2.11 -17.52
CA ALA A 375 1.92 1.23 -18.63
C ALA A 375 2.38 2.04 -19.85
N ARG A 376 1.74 3.19 -20.11
CA ARG A 376 2.11 4.09 -21.19
C ARG A 376 3.51 4.68 -21.00
N LEU A 377 3.84 5.12 -19.80
CA LEU A 377 5.17 5.64 -19.48
C LEU A 377 6.27 4.57 -19.63
N GLU A 378 5.99 3.36 -19.19
CA GLU A 378 6.93 2.26 -19.33
C GLU A 378 7.17 1.89 -20.80
N LEU A 379 6.11 1.86 -21.59
CA LEU A 379 6.22 1.62 -23.04
C LEU A 379 6.99 2.75 -23.74
N LEU A 380 6.78 4.02 -23.35
CA LEU A 380 7.54 5.16 -23.85
C LEU A 380 9.05 5.02 -23.59
N GLN A 381 9.43 4.54 -22.40
CA GLN A 381 10.85 4.30 -22.09
C GLN A 381 11.48 3.23 -23.01
N ILE A 382 10.73 2.17 -23.31
CA ILE A 382 11.19 1.13 -24.25
C ILE A 382 11.35 1.74 -25.65
N LEU A 383 10.32 2.44 -26.15
CA LEU A 383 10.37 3.10 -27.45
C LEU A 383 11.54 4.09 -27.56
N GLY A 384 11.80 4.84 -26.47
CA GLY A 384 12.94 5.77 -26.41
C GLY A 384 14.31 5.07 -26.54
N ARG A 385 14.48 3.89 -25.92
CA ARG A 385 15.71 3.10 -26.06
C ARG A 385 15.91 2.54 -27.48
N HIS A 386 14.80 2.23 -28.15
CA HIS A 386 14.81 1.75 -29.53
C HIS A 386 14.84 2.88 -30.57
N ASN A 387 14.82 4.15 -30.14
CA ASN A 387 14.71 5.34 -31.01
C ASN A 387 13.47 5.29 -31.94
N ASP A 388 12.38 4.65 -31.51
CA ASP A 388 11.12 4.65 -32.26
C ASP A 388 10.30 5.90 -31.90
N ASP A 389 10.80 7.05 -32.34
CA ASP A 389 10.20 8.36 -32.05
C ASP A 389 8.80 8.50 -32.67
N SER A 390 8.53 7.84 -33.81
CA SER A 390 7.22 7.88 -34.43
C SER A 390 6.15 7.18 -33.58
N ALA A 391 6.45 6.01 -33.05
CA ALA A 391 5.56 5.30 -32.13
C ALA A 391 5.42 6.05 -30.79
N ALA A 392 6.49 6.65 -30.28
CA ALA A 392 6.46 7.44 -29.06
C ALA A 392 5.55 8.67 -29.19
N ILE A 393 5.58 9.40 -30.31
CA ILE A 393 4.68 10.52 -30.59
C ILE A 393 3.22 10.06 -30.58
N ALA A 394 2.90 8.96 -31.27
CA ALA A 394 1.54 8.42 -31.29
C ALA A 394 1.04 8.06 -29.90
N LEU A 395 1.88 7.37 -29.12
CA LEU A 395 1.57 6.95 -27.75
C LEU A 395 1.39 8.15 -26.79
N CYS A 396 2.19 9.21 -26.97
CA CYS A 396 2.06 10.44 -26.19
C CYS A 396 0.74 11.15 -26.48
N ARG A 397 0.34 11.24 -27.76
CA ARG A 397 -0.93 11.86 -28.17
C ARG A 397 -2.14 11.10 -27.63
N GLU A 398 -2.10 9.79 -27.62
CA GLU A 398 -3.10 8.99 -26.91
C GLU A 398 -3.10 9.30 -25.41
N GLY A 399 -1.92 9.39 -24.76
CA GLY A 399 -1.82 9.76 -23.36
C GLY A 399 -2.47 11.11 -23.05
N GLN A 400 -2.26 12.10 -23.90
CA GLN A 400 -2.88 13.44 -23.76
C GLN A 400 -4.42 13.42 -23.90
N LEU A 401 -4.99 12.43 -24.60
CA LEU A 401 -6.45 12.26 -24.68
C LEU A 401 -7.04 11.76 -23.36
N TYR A 402 -6.38 10.82 -22.71
CA TYR A 402 -6.87 10.20 -21.49
C TYR A 402 -6.44 10.95 -20.21
N GLU A 403 -5.26 11.53 -20.23
CA GLU A 403 -4.66 12.25 -19.10
C GLU A 403 -4.10 13.61 -19.56
N PRO A 404 -4.97 14.56 -19.95
CA PRO A 404 -4.55 15.83 -20.58
C PRO A 404 -3.71 16.74 -19.67
N THR A 405 -3.74 16.52 -18.36
CA THR A 405 -2.97 17.31 -17.39
C THR A 405 -1.57 16.75 -17.11
N GLN A 406 -1.22 15.59 -17.66
CA GLN A 406 0.06 14.94 -17.45
C GLN A 406 1.14 15.52 -18.36
N VAL A 407 1.95 16.42 -17.81
CA VAL A 407 3.03 17.17 -18.50
C VAL A 407 4.01 16.22 -19.22
N VAL A 408 4.23 15.05 -18.66
CA VAL A 408 5.21 14.06 -19.17
C VAL A 408 4.93 13.63 -20.62
N PHE A 409 3.65 13.55 -21.04
CA PHE A 409 3.32 13.16 -22.41
C PHE A 409 3.64 14.26 -23.42
N TYR A 410 3.50 15.53 -23.05
CA TYR A 410 3.89 16.66 -23.87
C TYR A 410 5.42 16.77 -23.98
N TYR A 411 6.12 16.49 -22.89
CA TYR A 411 7.57 16.50 -22.87
C TYR A 411 8.16 15.41 -23.80
N TYR A 412 7.70 14.17 -23.67
CA TYR A 412 8.20 13.08 -24.53
C TYR A 412 7.78 13.25 -26.00
N GLU A 413 6.59 13.79 -26.31
CA GLU A 413 6.21 14.17 -27.67
C GLU A 413 7.19 15.20 -28.22
N GLY A 414 7.51 16.24 -27.44
CA GLY A 414 8.46 17.28 -27.81
C GLY A 414 9.86 16.73 -28.10
N ILE A 415 10.40 15.89 -27.19
CA ILE A 415 11.71 15.25 -27.36
C ILE A 415 11.74 14.37 -28.62
N SER A 416 10.70 13.58 -28.86
CA SER A 416 10.64 12.70 -30.04
C SER A 416 10.59 13.51 -31.33
N HIS A 417 9.83 14.58 -31.42
CA HIS A 417 9.85 15.50 -32.55
C HIS A 417 11.23 16.17 -32.72
N TYR A 418 11.90 16.52 -31.61
CA TYR A 418 13.23 17.14 -31.67
C TYR A 418 14.26 16.17 -32.25
N ARG A 419 14.24 14.87 -31.87
CA ARG A 419 15.12 13.86 -32.44
C ARG A 419 14.87 13.63 -33.94
N LEU A 420 13.65 13.81 -34.40
CA LEU A 420 13.27 13.75 -35.81
C LEU A 420 13.60 15.05 -36.58
N ASP A 421 14.30 16.02 -35.96
CA ASP A 421 14.61 17.35 -36.49
C ASP A 421 13.38 18.21 -36.85
N ASP A 422 12.20 17.85 -36.34
CA ASP A 422 10.97 18.66 -36.47
C ASP A 422 10.86 19.65 -35.31
N LYS A 423 11.70 20.67 -35.35
CA LYS A 423 11.82 21.69 -34.28
C LYS A 423 10.52 22.46 -34.03
N LYS A 424 9.67 22.63 -35.05
CA LYS A 424 8.39 23.35 -34.88
C LYS A 424 7.38 22.53 -34.12
N SER A 425 7.18 21.29 -34.48
CA SER A 425 6.26 20.39 -33.78
C SER A 425 6.77 20.08 -32.36
N ALA A 426 8.09 19.96 -32.18
CA ALA A 426 8.72 19.82 -30.87
C ALA A 426 8.34 20.99 -29.95
N LEU A 427 8.54 22.23 -30.41
CA LEU A 427 8.22 23.43 -29.63
C LEU A 427 6.72 23.52 -29.34
N ASP A 428 5.86 23.23 -30.32
CA ASP A 428 4.40 23.21 -30.14
C ASP A 428 3.98 22.22 -29.04
N ALA A 429 4.51 21.01 -29.07
CA ALA A 429 4.20 19.99 -28.06
C ALA A 429 4.57 20.46 -26.66
N LEU A 430 5.81 20.99 -26.49
CA LEU A 430 6.26 21.50 -25.18
C LEU A 430 5.43 22.69 -24.71
N GLN A 431 5.08 23.63 -25.60
CA GLN A 431 4.25 24.80 -25.27
C GLN A 431 2.85 24.39 -24.82
N ARG A 432 2.26 23.34 -25.43
CA ARG A 432 0.98 22.77 -24.98
C ARG A 432 1.07 22.16 -23.58
N GLY A 433 2.23 21.67 -23.17
CA GLY A 433 2.46 21.13 -21.83
C GLY A 433 2.56 22.18 -20.73
N VAL A 434 3.04 23.41 -21.05
CA VAL A 434 3.28 24.48 -20.05
C VAL A 434 2.05 24.80 -19.18
N PRO A 435 0.82 24.96 -19.71
CA PRO A 435 -0.37 25.27 -18.90
C PRO A 435 -0.74 24.20 -17.88
N HIS A 436 -0.21 22.98 -18.01
CA HIS A 436 -0.49 21.85 -17.15
C HIS A 436 0.55 21.67 -16.02
N ILE A 437 1.60 22.51 -15.99
CA ILE A 437 2.58 22.50 -14.89
C ILE A 437 1.92 23.06 -13.63
N THR A 438 1.91 22.25 -12.56
CA THR A 438 1.33 22.58 -11.25
C THR A 438 2.35 22.31 -10.13
N SER A 439 1.97 22.57 -8.89
CA SER A 439 2.79 22.22 -7.71
C SER A 439 2.99 20.71 -7.54
N GLU A 440 2.20 19.88 -8.22
CA GLU A 440 2.32 18.42 -8.21
C GLU A 440 3.27 17.90 -9.32
N THR A 441 3.62 18.75 -10.28
CA THR A 441 4.58 18.40 -11.33
C THR A 441 5.98 18.30 -10.71
N TYR A 442 6.69 17.22 -11.01
CA TYR A 442 8.08 17.08 -10.57
C TYR A 442 8.91 18.24 -11.09
N PRO A 443 9.63 18.98 -10.21
CA PRO A 443 10.40 20.16 -10.61
C PRO A 443 11.42 19.88 -11.71
N GLU A 444 12.02 18.69 -11.70
CA GLU A 444 12.97 18.24 -12.71
C GLU A 444 12.33 18.18 -14.11
N LEU A 445 11.11 17.60 -14.21
CA LEU A 445 10.38 17.50 -15.48
C LEU A 445 10.02 18.89 -16.02
N ALA A 446 9.54 19.79 -15.15
CA ALA A 446 9.24 21.15 -15.54
C ALA A 446 10.50 21.90 -16.00
N SER A 447 11.61 21.72 -15.30
CA SER A 447 12.91 22.29 -15.66
C SER A 447 13.40 21.78 -17.01
N ASP A 448 13.34 20.46 -17.25
CA ASP A 448 13.79 19.84 -18.49
C ASP A 448 12.93 20.28 -19.69
N LEU A 449 11.62 20.43 -19.47
CA LEU A 449 10.70 20.94 -20.48
C LEU A 449 11.09 22.36 -20.91
N PHE A 450 11.32 23.27 -19.95
CA PHE A 450 11.74 24.63 -20.26
C PHE A 450 13.17 24.72 -20.82
N CYS A 451 14.08 23.85 -20.37
CA CYS A 451 15.44 23.75 -20.94
C CYS A 451 15.38 23.39 -22.41
N THR A 452 14.64 22.34 -22.76
CA THR A 452 14.46 21.90 -24.16
C THR A 452 13.77 22.96 -25.01
N MET A 453 12.78 23.68 -24.45
CA MET A 453 12.18 24.83 -25.11
C MET A 453 13.21 25.92 -25.40
N GLY A 454 14.12 26.18 -24.47
CA GLY A 454 15.22 27.13 -24.64
C GLY A 454 16.11 26.76 -25.82
N ASP A 455 16.54 25.49 -25.90
CA ASP A 455 17.37 25.00 -27.00
C ASP A 455 16.65 25.14 -28.35
N LEU A 456 15.38 24.73 -28.44
CA LEU A 456 14.57 24.84 -29.65
C LEU A 456 14.35 26.29 -30.10
N LEU A 457 14.06 27.18 -29.15
CA LEU A 457 13.85 28.62 -29.44
C LEU A 457 15.12 29.30 -29.95
N HIS A 458 16.27 28.94 -29.36
CA HIS A 458 17.57 29.40 -29.84
C HIS A 458 17.84 28.92 -31.27
N ASP A 459 17.63 27.63 -31.54
CA ASP A 459 17.77 27.04 -32.87
C ASP A 459 16.85 27.68 -33.93
N LEU A 460 15.70 28.19 -33.49
CA LEU A 460 14.76 28.95 -34.32
C LEU A 460 15.08 30.44 -34.38
N ASN A 461 16.24 30.88 -33.84
CA ASN A 461 16.68 32.29 -33.76
C ASN A 461 15.72 33.21 -32.95
N ARG A 462 15.02 32.66 -31.95
CA ARG A 462 14.14 33.39 -31.04
C ARG A 462 14.83 33.58 -29.69
N ASN A 463 16.04 34.19 -29.71
CA ASN A 463 16.96 34.22 -28.56
C ASN A 463 16.36 34.84 -27.29
N ALA A 464 15.55 35.90 -27.39
CA ALA A 464 14.93 36.49 -26.20
C ALA A 464 13.96 35.54 -25.48
N GLU A 465 13.21 34.77 -26.24
CA GLU A 465 12.30 33.76 -25.70
C GLU A 465 13.07 32.52 -25.18
N ALA A 466 14.16 32.17 -25.84
CA ALA A 466 15.05 31.10 -25.38
C ALA A 466 15.61 31.40 -23.97
N TYR A 467 16.09 32.62 -23.76
CA TYR A 467 16.62 33.04 -22.46
C TYR A 467 15.53 33.05 -21.37
N ALA A 468 14.31 33.48 -21.70
CA ALA A 468 13.20 33.42 -20.76
C ALA A 468 12.82 31.98 -20.39
N ALA A 469 12.93 31.03 -21.36
CA ALA A 469 12.69 29.63 -21.10
C ALA A 469 13.79 29.03 -20.20
N TYR A 470 15.08 29.32 -20.44
CA TYR A 470 16.16 28.88 -19.55
C TYR A 470 16.04 29.46 -18.14
N ASP A 471 15.66 30.74 -18.00
CA ASP A 471 15.39 31.35 -16.69
C ASP A 471 14.26 30.61 -15.98
N SER A 472 13.19 30.22 -16.70
CA SER A 472 12.09 29.44 -16.15
C SER A 472 12.56 28.03 -15.72
N SER A 473 13.40 27.37 -16.53
CA SER A 473 14.00 26.07 -16.19
C SER A 473 14.73 26.13 -14.85
N LEU A 474 15.59 27.15 -14.66
CA LEU A 474 16.39 27.32 -13.44
C LEU A 474 15.57 27.78 -12.23
N VAL A 475 14.34 28.29 -12.42
CA VAL A 475 13.39 28.52 -11.32
C VAL A 475 12.89 27.20 -10.76
N TYR A 476 12.57 26.22 -11.61
CA TYR A 476 12.11 24.90 -11.18
C TYR A 476 13.23 24.03 -10.62
N ASN A 477 14.38 24.01 -11.30
CA ASN A 477 15.56 23.28 -10.84
C ASN A 477 16.83 24.12 -11.06
N PRO A 478 17.30 24.87 -10.04
CA PRO A 478 18.51 25.69 -10.12
C PRO A 478 19.79 24.88 -10.41
N GLU A 479 19.78 23.58 -10.18
CA GLU A 479 20.90 22.66 -10.38
C GLU A 479 20.76 21.83 -11.68
N ASN A 480 19.88 22.20 -12.60
CA ASN A 480 19.81 21.54 -13.91
C ASN A 480 21.10 21.80 -14.70
N ILE A 481 22.02 20.87 -14.65
CA ILE A 481 23.37 20.99 -15.21
C ILE A 481 23.32 21.21 -16.72
N LEU A 482 22.43 20.48 -17.41
CA LEU A 482 22.26 20.62 -18.86
C LEU A 482 21.80 22.04 -19.21
N CYS A 483 20.81 22.56 -18.49
CA CYS A 483 20.33 23.93 -18.68
C CYS A 483 21.43 24.95 -18.37
N LEU A 484 22.16 24.80 -17.27
CA LEU A 484 23.26 25.68 -16.90
C LEU A 484 24.32 25.75 -18.02
N ASN A 485 24.70 24.61 -18.56
CA ASN A 485 25.67 24.54 -19.64
C ASN A 485 25.16 25.19 -20.94
N ASN A 486 23.97 24.78 -21.40
CA ASN A 486 23.41 25.26 -22.67
C ASN A 486 23.15 26.77 -22.64
N TYR A 487 22.58 27.25 -21.54
CA TYR A 487 22.33 28.69 -21.34
C TYR A 487 23.65 29.48 -21.33
N ALA A 488 24.66 29.02 -20.60
CA ALA A 488 25.98 29.65 -20.57
C ALA A 488 26.61 29.72 -21.97
N TYR A 489 26.55 28.63 -22.74
CA TYR A 489 27.06 28.55 -24.09
C TYR A 489 26.38 29.59 -25.00
N PHE A 490 25.04 29.63 -25.03
CA PHE A 490 24.31 30.56 -25.90
C PHE A 490 24.49 32.04 -25.50
N LEU A 491 24.55 32.34 -24.19
CA LEU A 491 24.92 33.69 -23.74
C LEU A 491 26.31 34.08 -24.21
N SER A 492 27.26 33.16 -24.26
CA SER A 492 28.61 33.42 -24.73
C SER A 492 28.67 33.68 -26.24
N LEU A 493 27.85 33.00 -27.05
CA LEU A 493 27.74 33.24 -28.47
C LEU A 493 27.20 34.66 -28.78
N ASP A 494 26.25 35.11 -28.00
CA ASP A 494 25.70 36.48 -28.13
C ASP A 494 26.53 37.54 -27.38
N ALA A 495 27.65 37.16 -26.76
CA ALA A 495 28.50 37.99 -25.91
C ALA A 495 27.70 38.79 -24.84
N ARG A 496 26.67 38.15 -24.26
CA ARG A 496 25.72 38.74 -23.33
C ARG A 496 25.88 38.12 -21.95
N ASP A 497 25.74 38.92 -20.91
CA ASP A 497 25.72 38.50 -19.49
C ASP A 497 26.84 37.50 -19.15
N LEU A 498 28.05 37.78 -19.62
CA LEU A 498 29.18 36.85 -19.59
C LEU A 498 29.58 36.41 -18.18
N ASP A 499 29.34 37.24 -17.14
CA ASP A 499 29.61 36.86 -15.75
C ASP A 499 28.60 35.80 -15.27
N LYS A 500 27.32 35.92 -15.65
CA LYS A 500 26.29 34.92 -15.42
C LYS A 500 26.64 33.61 -16.14
N ALA A 501 27.05 33.72 -17.42
CA ALA A 501 27.47 32.56 -18.20
C ALA A 501 28.67 31.83 -17.56
N ALA A 502 29.66 32.57 -17.07
CA ALA A 502 30.82 32.00 -16.41
C ALA A 502 30.47 31.28 -15.10
N ASP A 503 29.58 31.87 -14.31
CA ASP A 503 29.13 31.18 -13.07
C ASP A 503 28.38 29.89 -13.37
N MET A 504 27.45 29.89 -14.34
CA MET A 504 26.69 28.70 -14.74
C MET A 504 27.60 27.60 -15.31
N ALA A 505 28.49 27.94 -16.25
CA ALA A 505 29.45 26.97 -16.83
C ALA A 505 30.39 26.42 -15.76
N ARG A 506 30.87 27.25 -14.83
CA ARG A 506 31.69 26.81 -13.70
C ARG A 506 30.97 25.80 -12.82
N ARG A 507 29.69 26.02 -12.53
CA ARG A 507 28.85 25.08 -11.75
C ARG A 507 28.69 23.77 -12.49
N ALA A 508 28.46 23.79 -13.80
CA ALA A 508 28.37 22.56 -14.61
C ALA A 508 29.69 21.76 -14.54
N VAL A 509 30.83 22.41 -14.70
CA VAL A 509 32.16 21.77 -14.58
C VAL A 509 32.41 21.25 -13.16
N GLN A 510 31.97 21.95 -12.11
CA GLN A 510 32.15 21.49 -10.73
C GLN A 510 31.37 20.21 -10.44
N THR A 511 30.21 20.04 -11.06
CA THR A 511 29.38 18.86 -10.88
C THR A 511 29.89 17.68 -11.69
N GLU A 512 30.33 17.90 -12.94
CA GLU A 512 30.91 16.87 -13.80
C GLU A 512 32.29 17.30 -14.34
N PRO A 513 33.35 17.18 -13.56
CA PRO A 513 34.65 17.73 -13.88
C PRO A 513 35.36 17.08 -15.09
N GLN A 514 34.89 15.92 -15.55
CA GLN A 514 35.46 15.19 -16.68
C GLN A 514 34.58 15.25 -17.94
N ASN A 515 33.49 15.99 -17.90
CA ASN A 515 32.60 16.14 -19.05
C ASN A 515 33.22 17.13 -20.06
N SER A 516 33.65 16.64 -21.20
CA SER A 516 34.34 17.42 -22.25
C SER A 516 33.45 18.57 -22.77
N THR A 517 32.14 18.38 -22.87
CA THR A 517 31.20 19.42 -23.32
C THR A 517 31.13 20.58 -22.34
N TYR A 518 31.06 20.30 -21.04
CA TYR A 518 30.99 21.35 -20.02
C TYR A 518 32.30 22.08 -19.84
N LEU A 519 33.43 21.36 -19.95
CA LEU A 519 34.76 21.95 -19.95
C LEU A 519 34.98 22.89 -21.17
N ASP A 520 34.54 22.48 -22.38
CA ASP A 520 34.60 23.30 -23.59
C ASP A 520 33.75 24.55 -23.47
N THR A 521 32.51 24.40 -22.97
CA THR A 521 31.63 25.56 -22.76
C THR A 521 32.27 26.56 -21.81
N TYR A 522 32.83 26.13 -20.69
CA TYR A 522 33.51 27.02 -19.75
C TYR A 522 34.75 27.66 -20.33
N ALA A 523 35.56 26.91 -21.05
CA ALA A 523 36.72 27.43 -21.78
C ALA A 523 36.31 28.49 -22.79
N TRP A 524 35.21 28.26 -23.53
CA TRP A 524 34.70 29.20 -24.52
C TRP A 524 34.17 30.48 -23.88
N VAL A 525 33.40 30.38 -22.78
CA VAL A 525 32.92 31.58 -22.02
C VAL A 525 34.08 32.42 -21.53
N LEU A 526 35.13 31.79 -20.95
CA LEU A 526 36.35 32.50 -20.52
C LEU A 526 37.09 33.13 -21.70
N PHE A 527 37.10 32.47 -22.88
CA PHE A 527 37.68 33.05 -24.10
C PHE A 527 36.95 34.31 -24.54
N VAL A 528 35.64 34.30 -24.54
CA VAL A 528 34.81 35.47 -24.88
C VAL A 528 35.00 36.61 -23.86
N GLN A 529 35.18 36.28 -22.57
CA GLN A 529 35.56 37.25 -21.50
C GLN A 529 37.02 37.74 -21.66
N ARG A 530 37.77 37.22 -22.62
CA ARG A 530 39.19 37.49 -22.87
C ARG A 530 40.16 37.00 -21.78
N HIS A 531 39.74 36.07 -20.96
CA HIS A 531 40.56 35.38 -19.97
C HIS A 531 41.31 34.17 -20.61
N TYR A 532 42.15 34.46 -21.61
CA TYR A 532 42.70 33.46 -22.53
C TYR A 532 43.55 32.40 -21.83
N GLU A 533 44.37 32.75 -20.84
CA GLU A 533 45.18 31.80 -20.09
C GLU A 533 44.32 30.84 -19.27
N GLN A 534 43.23 31.34 -18.66
CA GLN A 534 42.32 30.47 -17.97
C GLN A 534 41.52 29.58 -18.94
N ALA A 535 41.08 30.12 -20.06
CA ALA A 535 40.41 29.37 -21.12
C ALA A 535 41.29 28.20 -21.58
N LYS A 536 42.62 28.47 -21.68
CA LYS A 536 43.58 27.43 -22.08
C LYS A 536 43.64 26.26 -21.10
N ILE A 537 43.62 26.51 -19.81
CA ILE A 537 43.61 25.46 -18.79
C ILE A 537 42.43 24.50 -19.00
N TYR A 538 41.23 25.06 -19.21
CA TYR A 538 40.01 24.24 -19.35
C TYR A 538 39.92 23.55 -20.71
N ILE A 539 40.42 24.17 -21.81
CA ILE A 539 40.44 23.49 -23.10
C ILE A 539 41.50 22.36 -23.14
N ASP A 540 42.61 22.51 -22.41
CA ASP A 540 43.60 21.45 -22.25
C ASP A 540 43.02 20.25 -21.47
N GLU A 541 42.19 20.51 -20.47
CA GLU A 541 41.44 19.45 -19.76
C GLU A 541 40.38 18.81 -20.68
N THR A 542 39.62 19.61 -21.44
CA THR A 542 38.67 19.13 -22.44
C THR A 542 39.29 18.10 -23.37
N LEU A 543 40.47 18.42 -23.94
CA LEU A 543 41.19 17.58 -24.89
C LEU A 543 41.62 16.21 -24.32
N LYS A 544 41.68 16.03 -22.99
CA LYS A 544 41.95 14.76 -22.33
C LYS A 544 40.74 13.81 -22.29
N TYR A 545 39.56 14.36 -22.28
CA TYR A 545 38.31 13.61 -22.07
C TYR A 545 37.45 13.49 -23.33
N ILE A 546 37.94 13.96 -24.49
CA ILE A 546 37.23 13.79 -25.76
C ILE A 546 37.16 12.31 -26.13
N SER A 547 35.97 11.84 -26.50
CA SER A 547 35.81 10.56 -27.16
C SER A 547 36.27 10.63 -28.63
N PRO A 548 37.09 9.69 -29.11
CA PRO A 548 37.47 9.63 -30.52
C PRO A 548 36.28 9.44 -31.49
N GLU A 549 35.17 8.96 -30.97
CA GLU A 549 33.93 8.67 -31.74
C GLU A 549 33.06 9.90 -31.93
N ASP A 550 33.27 10.96 -31.14
CA ASP A 550 32.47 12.17 -31.18
C ASP A 550 32.94 13.10 -32.31
N ASN A 551 31.99 13.71 -33.05
CA ASN A 551 32.31 14.73 -34.04
C ASN A 551 32.55 16.08 -33.36
N ASN A 552 33.77 16.29 -32.86
CA ASN A 552 34.15 17.43 -32.03
C ASN A 552 34.68 18.64 -32.84
N ALA A 553 34.19 18.88 -34.06
CA ALA A 553 34.62 20.00 -34.91
C ALA A 553 34.60 21.35 -34.20
N GLY A 554 33.54 21.63 -33.41
CA GLY A 554 33.41 22.88 -32.64
C GLY A 554 34.49 23.04 -31.60
N LEU A 555 34.70 22.02 -30.84
CA LEU A 555 35.67 21.97 -29.76
C LEU A 555 37.12 22.19 -30.28
N TYR A 556 37.49 21.52 -31.36
CA TYR A 556 38.82 21.76 -31.99
C TYR A 556 38.93 23.16 -32.56
N GLU A 557 37.84 23.78 -33.04
CA GLU A 557 37.86 25.18 -33.45
C GLU A 557 38.07 26.11 -32.25
N HIS A 558 37.37 25.87 -31.12
CA HIS A 558 37.55 26.61 -29.85
C HIS A 558 38.99 26.44 -29.34
N ALA A 559 39.55 25.24 -29.35
CA ALA A 559 40.94 24.99 -28.98
C ALA A 559 41.91 25.81 -29.85
N GLY A 560 41.73 25.78 -31.16
CA GLY A 560 42.56 26.56 -32.07
C GLY A 560 42.48 28.06 -31.82
N ASP A 561 41.28 28.59 -31.55
CA ASP A 561 41.04 30.01 -31.26
C ASP A 561 41.69 30.45 -29.94
N ILE A 562 41.56 29.60 -28.89
CA ILE A 562 42.16 29.83 -27.57
C ILE A 562 43.68 29.79 -27.65
N TYR A 563 44.26 28.78 -28.25
CA TYR A 563 45.72 28.65 -28.43
C TYR A 563 46.33 29.79 -29.23
N TYR A 564 45.60 30.25 -30.25
CA TYR A 564 46.01 31.42 -31.01
C TYR A 564 46.14 32.68 -30.14
N LYS A 565 45.14 32.93 -29.27
CA LYS A 565 45.13 34.09 -28.37
C LYS A 565 46.18 33.99 -27.27
N CYS A 566 46.57 32.80 -26.85
CA CYS A 566 47.71 32.56 -25.95
C CYS A 566 49.08 32.59 -26.66
N GLY A 567 49.14 32.91 -28.00
CA GLY A 567 50.39 33.06 -28.75
C GLY A 567 50.91 31.78 -29.39
N GLU A 568 50.33 30.64 -29.15
CA GLU A 568 50.74 29.31 -29.62
C GLU A 568 50.22 29.01 -31.04
N ARG A 569 50.64 29.81 -32.00
CA ARG A 569 50.11 29.80 -33.38
C ARG A 569 50.29 28.49 -34.12
N ALA A 570 51.36 27.75 -33.86
CA ALA A 570 51.59 26.48 -34.52
C ALA A 570 50.55 25.45 -34.09
N GLN A 571 50.32 25.34 -32.79
CA GLN A 571 49.35 24.42 -32.25
C GLN A 571 47.92 24.81 -32.65
N ALA A 572 47.61 26.11 -32.67
CA ALA A 572 46.33 26.64 -33.14
C ALA A 572 45.99 26.16 -34.56
N VAL A 573 46.96 26.18 -35.46
CA VAL A 573 46.77 25.73 -36.85
C VAL A 573 46.49 24.22 -36.91
N GLU A 574 47.11 23.42 -36.07
CA GLU A 574 46.83 21.97 -36.02
C GLU A 574 45.39 21.68 -35.53
N TYR A 575 44.90 22.35 -34.51
CA TYR A 575 43.51 22.20 -34.06
C TYR A 575 42.50 22.70 -35.12
N TRP A 576 42.73 23.81 -35.79
CA TRP A 576 41.90 24.25 -36.91
C TRP A 576 41.88 23.27 -38.08
N LYS A 577 42.94 22.54 -38.35
CA LYS A 577 42.97 21.47 -39.37
C LYS A 577 42.09 20.31 -38.94
N GLN A 578 42.17 19.87 -37.67
CA GLN A 578 41.30 18.83 -37.12
C GLN A 578 39.83 19.25 -37.20
N ALA A 579 39.51 20.48 -36.82
CA ALA A 579 38.17 21.03 -36.97
C ALA A 579 37.66 21.02 -38.43
N LEU A 580 38.57 21.35 -39.39
CA LEU A 580 38.25 21.38 -40.83
C LEU A 580 37.96 19.99 -41.39
N GLU A 581 38.62 18.96 -40.90
CA GLU A 581 38.41 17.57 -41.31
C GLU A 581 37.05 17.06 -40.82
N LEU A 582 36.63 17.43 -39.62
CA LEU A 582 35.44 16.93 -38.98
C LEU A 582 34.16 17.71 -39.36
N THR A 583 34.26 19.03 -39.62
CA THR A 583 33.05 19.83 -39.89
C THR A 583 32.46 19.52 -41.26
N THR A 584 31.11 19.46 -41.32
CA THR A 584 30.34 19.35 -42.56
C THR A 584 29.82 20.72 -43.05
N ASP A 585 29.75 21.71 -42.18
CA ASP A 585 29.24 23.06 -42.50
C ASP A 585 30.14 23.81 -43.47
N ALA A 586 29.57 24.21 -44.60
CA ALA A 586 30.30 24.90 -45.67
C ALA A 586 30.79 26.31 -45.28
N LYS A 587 30.02 27.04 -44.44
CA LYS A 587 30.44 28.36 -43.98
C LYS A 587 31.60 28.27 -43.02
N ARG A 588 31.49 27.32 -42.06
CA ARG A 588 32.53 27.04 -41.08
C ARG A 588 33.82 26.53 -41.76
N LYS A 589 33.68 25.66 -42.77
CA LYS A 589 34.83 25.26 -43.62
C LYS A 589 35.55 26.45 -44.26
N ALA A 590 34.81 27.45 -44.76
CA ALA A 590 35.41 28.61 -45.37
C ALA A 590 36.19 29.48 -44.36
N VAL A 591 35.65 29.62 -43.14
CA VAL A 591 36.33 30.38 -42.07
C VAL A 591 37.59 29.63 -41.60
N LEU A 592 37.49 28.33 -41.35
CA LEU A 592 38.64 27.51 -40.93
C LEU A 592 39.78 27.50 -41.99
N LYS A 593 39.46 27.36 -43.27
CA LYS A 593 40.46 27.50 -44.36
C LYS A 593 41.13 28.88 -44.33
N LYS A 594 40.42 29.93 -44.00
CA LYS A 594 40.99 31.28 -43.83
C LYS A 594 41.91 31.34 -42.61
N LYS A 595 41.48 30.83 -41.45
CA LYS A 595 42.29 30.76 -40.22
C LYS A 595 43.61 30.04 -40.48
N ILE A 596 43.57 28.89 -41.15
CA ILE A 596 44.72 28.04 -41.45
C ILE A 596 45.67 28.73 -42.46
N ARG A 597 45.11 29.27 -43.58
CA ARG A 597 45.91 29.93 -44.65
C ARG A 597 46.69 31.12 -44.14
N TYR A 598 46.03 31.97 -43.36
CA TYR A 598 46.62 33.22 -42.86
C TYR A 598 47.25 33.08 -41.48
N LYS A 599 47.12 31.88 -40.85
CA LYS A 599 47.58 31.61 -39.49
C LYS A 599 47.11 32.67 -38.50
N LYS A 600 45.82 33.08 -38.65
CA LYS A 600 45.23 34.16 -37.89
C LYS A 600 43.81 33.84 -37.48
N TYR A 601 43.44 34.25 -36.26
CA TYR A 601 42.07 34.22 -35.77
C TYR A 601 41.16 35.13 -36.62
N TYR A 602 40.04 34.61 -37.01
CA TYR A 602 38.91 35.33 -37.58
C TYR A 602 37.66 34.93 -36.79
N ALA A 603 36.92 35.93 -36.30
CA ALA A 603 35.60 35.67 -35.71
C ALA A 603 34.68 35.06 -36.79
N GLY A 604 33.92 34.04 -36.42
CA GLY A 604 33.03 33.29 -37.34
C GLY A 604 31.80 34.13 -37.71
#